data_f6b8d232d1ce1818a67cf235150f1a20
#
_entry.id   f6b8d232d1ce1818a67cf235150f1a20
#
_cell.length_a   1.000
_cell.length_b   1.000
_cell.length_c   1.000
_cell.angle_alpha   90.00
_cell.angle_beta   90.00
_cell.angle_gamma   90.00
#
_symmetry.space_group_name_H-M   'P 1'
#
loop_
_entity.id
_entity.type
_entity.pdbx_description
1 polymer ?
#
loop_
_entity_poly.entity_id
_entity_poly.type
_entity_poly.pdbx_seq_one_letter_code
_entity_poly.pdbx_strand_id
1 'polypeptide(L)'
;MKRLILIRHAKSSWENSLSDLNRPLSNKGYSDAQVMSGIYNKLNINVDCIFCSPALRTKQTAQIFIKNINSVNKIDYNINSTL
;
A
#
# COMPACT_ATOMS: atom_id res chain seq x y z
N MET A 1 -3.10 6.55 22.45
CA MET A 1 -3.38 5.14 22.09
C MET A 1 -2.64 4.79 20.82
N LYS A 2 -1.94 3.67 20.82
CA LYS A 2 -1.27 3.16 19.61
C LYS A 2 -2.25 2.32 18.81
N ARG A 3 -2.16 2.41 17.49
CA ARG A 3 -3.08 1.72 16.58
C ARG A 3 -2.29 1.01 15.48
N LEU A 4 -2.60 -0.24 15.24
CA LEU A 4 -2.06 -1.02 14.13
C LEU A 4 -3.15 -1.27 13.11
N ILE A 5 -2.86 -0.93 11.85
CA ILE A 5 -3.79 -1.15 10.74
C ILE A 5 -3.10 -2.06 9.74
N LEU A 6 -3.75 -3.16 9.42
CA LEU A 6 -3.24 -4.12 8.44
C LEU A 6 -3.97 -3.93 7.12
N ILE A 7 -3.19 -3.76 6.05
CA ILE A 7 -3.72 -3.62 4.71
C ILE A 7 -3.08 -4.69 3.83
N ARG A 8 -3.91 -5.49 3.18
CA ARG A 8 -3.44 -6.43 2.17
C ARG A 8 -3.21 -5.68 0.86
N HIS A 9 -2.17 -6.07 0.09
CA HIS A 9 -1.96 -5.50 -1.23
C HIS A 9 -3.19 -5.69 -2.12
N ALA A 10 -3.38 -4.81 -3.09
CA ALA A 10 -4.43 -4.91 -4.08
C ALA A 10 -4.14 -6.05 -5.07
N LYS A 11 -5.08 -6.33 -5.97
CA LYS A 11 -4.97 -7.44 -6.89
C LYS A 11 -3.72 -7.32 -7.77
N SER A 12 -2.91 -8.37 -7.80
CA SER A 12 -1.69 -8.41 -8.59
C SER A 12 -1.92 -9.06 -9.96
N SER A 13 -1.00 -8.79 -10.88
CA SER A 13 -1.03 -9.35 -12.23
C SER A 13 -0.37 -10.72 -12.27
N TRP A 14 -0.94 -11.62 -13.06
CA TRP A 14 -0.36 -12.92 -13.35
C TRP A 14 0.03 -13.06 -14.84
N GLU A 15 0.00 -11.97 -15.59
CA GLU A 15 0.16 -12.01 -17.05
C GLU A 15 1.57 -12.36 -17.52
N ASN A 16 2.57 -12.10 -16.70
CA ASN A 16 3.96 -12.33 -17.06
C ASN A 16 4.60 -13.40 -16.17
N SER A 17 5.60 -14.10 -16.70
CA SER A 17 6.38 -15.08 -15.95
C SER A 17 7.40 -14.41 -15.02
N LEU A 18 6.98 -13.38 -14.31
CA LEU A 18 7.82 -12.68 -13.34
C LEU A 18 7.92 -13.48 -12.04
N SER A 19 9.03 -13.29 -11.33
CA SER A 19 9.14 -13.85 -9.98
C SER A 19 8.06 -13.25 -9.10
N ASP A 20 7.70 -13.96 -8.03
CA ASP A 20 6.70 -13.47 -7.07
C ASP A 20 7.05 -12.07 -6.56
N LEU A 21 8.32 -11.82 -6.28
CA LEU A 21 8.78 -10.53 -5.75
C LEU A 21 8.56 -9.37 -6.72
N ASN A 22 8.65 -9.62 -8.01
CA ASN A 22 8.57 -8.60 -9.05
C ASN A 22 7.19 -8.51 -9.72
N ARG A 23 6.23 -9.25 -9.22
CA ARG A 23 4.88 -9.23 -9.77
C ARG A 23 4.15 -7.94 -9.38
N PRO A 24 3.74 -7.11 -10.36
CA PRO A 24 3.10 -5.83 -10.08
C PRO A 24 1.62 -5.97 -9.78
N LEU A 25 0.99 -4.87 -9.39
CA LEU A 25 -0.47 -4.78 -9.36
C LEU A 25 -1.05 -4.93 -10.77
N SER A 26 -2.22 -5.55 -10.86
CA SER A 26 -3.02 -5.52 -12.08
C SER A 26 -3.65 -4.13 -12.27
N ASN A 27 -4.20 -3.87 -13.46
CA ASN A 27 -4.93 -2.62 -13.69
C ASN A 27 -6.11 -2.46 -12.72
N LYS A 28 -6.82 -3.58 -12.47
CA LYS A 28 -7.89 -3.58 -11.48
C LYS A 28 -7.36 -3.28 -10.07
N GLY A 29 -6.19 -3.83 -9.72
CA GLY A 29 -5.55 -3.57 -8.45
C GLY A 29 -5.22 -2.11 -8.24
N TYR A 30 -4.68 -1.44 -9.25
CA TYR A 30 -4.43 0.00 -9.20
C TYR A 30 -5.72 0.78 -8.96
N SER A 31 -6.75 0.48 -9.73
CA SER A 31 -8.05 1.16 -9.61
C SER A 31 -8.65 0.94 -8.21
N ASP A 32 -8.63 -0.29 -7.72
CA ASP A 32 -9.17 -0.63 -6.40
C ASP A 32 -8.39 0.09 -5.28
N ALA A 33 -7.06 0.15 -5.38
CA ALA A 33 -6.24 0.85 -4.40
C ALA A 33 -6.51 2.34 -4.38
N GLN A 34 -6.75 2.96 -5.54
CA GLN A 34 -7.13 4.38 -5.61
C GLN A 34 -8.44 4.63 -4.88
N VAL A 35 -9.45 3.79 -5.12
CA VAL A 35 -10.75 3.93 -4.46
C VAL A 35 -10.62 3.72 -2.95
N MET A 36 -9.94 2.66 -2.53
CA MET A 36 -9.82 2.32 -1.12
C MET A 36 -9.00 3.35 -0.34
N SER A 37 -7.95 3.88 -0.93
CA SER A 37 -7.16 4.93 -0.27
C SER A 37 -7.96 6.21 -0.09
N GLY A 38 -8.82 6.54 -1.05
CA GLY A 38 -9.73 7.67 -0.92
C GLY A 38 -10.74 7.47 0.21
N ILE A 39 -11.31 6.27 0.33
CA ILE A 39 -12.22 5.93 1.43
C ILE A 39 -11.47 5.99 2.76
N TYR A 40 -10.28 5.43 2.84
CA TYR A 40 -9.46 5.46 4.04
C TYR A 40 -9.16 6.90 4.49
N ASN A 41 -8.87 7.78 3.54
CA ASN A 41 -8.55 9.17 3.85
C ASN A 41 -9.72 9.88 4.54
N LYS A 42 -10.95 9.50 4.24
CA LYS A 42 -12.16 10.08 4.85
C LYS A 42 -12.31 9.71 6.32
N LEU A 43 -11.61 8.68 6.78
CA LEU A 43 -11.67 8.27 8.18
C LEU A 43 -10.87 9.20 9.10
N ASN A 44 -10.05 10.08 8.54
CA ASN A 44 -9.21 11.03 9.28
C ASN A 44 -8.29 10.35 10.30
N ILE A 45 -7.78 9.17 9.94
CA ILE A 45 -6.83 8.45 10.78
C ILE A 45 -5.42 8.93 10.42
N ASN A 46 -4.72 9.45 11.42
CA ASN A 46 -3.35 9.88 11.23
C ASN A 46 -2.40 8.69 11.13
N VAL A 47 -1.52 8.72 10.15
CA VAL A 47 -0.53 7.66 9.91
C VAL A 47 0.86 8.24 10.16
N ASP A 48 1.61 7.61 11.06
CA ASP A 48 2.97 8.05 11.41
C ASP A 48 4.03 7.21 10.70
N CYS A 49 3.75 5.93 10.49
CA CYS A 49 4.74 5.00 9.98
C CYS A 49 4.06 3.90 9.15
N ILE A 50 4.71 3.51 8.07
CA ILE A 50 4.27 2.41 7.21
C ILE A 50 5.40 1.39 7.10
N PHE A 51 5.08 0.13 7.36
CA PHE A 51 5.96 -1.00 7.09
C PHE A 51 5.40 -1.80 5.93
N CYS A 52 6.24 -2.12 4.97
CA CYS A 52 5.84 -2.75 3.72
C CYS A 52 6.78 -3.89 3.38
N SER A 53 6.25 -4.99 2.84
CA SER A 53 7.09 -6.06 2.33
C SER A 53 7.82 -5.60 1.06
N PRO A 54 8.93 -6.25 0.66
CA PRO A 54 9.67 -5.84 -0.53
C PRO A 54 9.02 -6.24 -1.85
N ALA A 55 7.92 -6.98 -1.84
CA ALA A 55 7.23 -7.34 -3.08
C ALA A 55 6.71 -6.09 -3.80
N LEU A 56 6.83 -6.09 -5.13
CA LEU A 56 6.45 -4.91 -5.92
C LEU A 56 4.99 -4.54 -5.73
N ARG A 57 4.09 -5.52 -5.71
CA ARG A 57 2.65 -5.29 -5.50
C ARG A 57 2.34 -4.58 -4.18
N THR A 58 3.07 -4.91 -3.12
CA THR A 58 2.87 -4.25 -1.81
C THR A 58 3.44 -2.84 -1.80
N LYS A 59 4.60 -2.63 -2.42
CA LYS A 59 5.19 -1.29 -2.55
C LYS A 59 4.29 -0.37 -3.35
N GLN A 60 3.73 -0.86 -4.44
CA GLN A 60 2.81 -0.07 -5.27
C GLN A 60 1.54 0.29 -4.52
N THR A 61 0.96 -0.67 -3.78
CA THR A 61 -0.22 -0.41 -2.95
C THR A 61 0.09 0.65 -1.90
N ALA A 62 1.21 0.52 -1.19
CA ALA A 62 1.62 1.48 -0.17
C ALA A 62 1.80 2.88 -0.73
N GLN A 63 2.44 3.01 -1.89
CA GLN A 63 2.67 4.31 -2.53
C GLN A 63 1.37 4.98 -2.93
N ILE A 64 0.38 4.23 -3.41
CA ILE A 64 -0.94 4.78 -3.74
C ILE A 64 -1.60 5.33 -2.48
N PHE A 65 -1.54 4.60 -1.37
CA PHE A 65 -2.10 5.08 -0.10
C PHE A 65 -1.38 6.32 0.40
N ILE A 66 -0.05 6.34 0.37
CA ILE A 66 0.75 7.50 0.81
C ILE A 66 0.39 8.75 0.00
N LYS A 67 0.24 8.60 -1.31
CA LYS A 67 -0.09 9.70 -2.20
C LYS A 67 -1.48 10.27 -1.91
N ASN A 68 -2.43 9.42 -1.56
CA ASN A 68 -3.84 9.81 -1.44
C ASN A 68 -4.27 10.09 -0.01
N ILE A 69 -3.43 9.82 0.99
CA ILE A 69 -3.74 10.09 2.39
C ILE A 69 -3.24 11.49 2.75
N ASN A 70 -4.12 12.31 3.32
CA ASN A 70 -3.74 13.58 3.91
C ASN A 70 -3.24 13.33 5.32
N SER A 71 -1.91 13.48 5.51
CA SER A 71 -1.31 13.35 6.82
C SER A 71 -0.75 14.69 7.27
N VAL A 72 -0.95 15.00 8.55
CA VAL A 72 -0.40 16.23 9.14
C VAL A 72 1.12 16.14 9.22
N ASN A 73 1.64 14.96 9.49
CA ASN A 73 3.07 14.71 9.63
C ASN A 73 3.60 13.92 8.46
N LYS A 74 4.92 14.02 8.25
CA LYS A 74 5.60 13.16 7.28
C LYS A 74 5.46 11.71 7.72
N ILE A 75 5.09 10.84 6.76
CA ILE A 75 4.95 9.41 7.01
C ILE A 75 6.31 8.73 6.82
N ASP A 76 6.77 8.00 7.84
CA ASP A 76 7.95 7.16 7.73
C ASP A 76 7.60 5.89 6.97
N TYR A 77 8.28 5.69 5.85
CA TYR A 77 8.05 4.54 4.98
C TYR A 77 9.24 3.58 5.07
N ASN A 78 8.97 2.34 5.48
CA ASN A 78 10.00 1.33 5.72
C ASN A 78 9.68 0.04 4.98
N ILE A 79 10.68 -0.51 4.30
CA ILE A 79 10.56 -1.81 3.65
C ILE A 79 11.20 -2.84 4.58
N ASN A 80 10.46 -3.89 4.91
CA ASN A 80 10.91 -4.92 5.83
C ASN A 80 10.82 -6.29 5.17
N SER A 81 11.97 -6.94 4.99
CA SER A 81 12.07 -8.22 4.28
C SER A 81 11.52 -9.41 5.09
N THR A 82 11.20 -9.22 6.35
CA THR A 82 10.57 -10.27 7.17
C THR A 82 9.05 -10.29 7.08
N LEU A 83 8.48 -9.32 6.40
CA LEU A 83 7.02 -9.26 6.19
C LEU A 83 6.56 -10.11 5.03
#